data_8f1f731465e27d356519824567e03a11
#
_entry.id   8f1f731465e27d356519824567e03a11
#
_cell.length_a   1.000
_cell.length_b   1.000
_cell.length_c   1.000
_cell.angle_alpha   90.00
_cell.angle_beta   90.00
_cell.angle_gamma   90.00
#
_symmetry.space_group_name_H-M   'P 1'
#
loop_
_entity.id
_entity.type
_entity.pdbx_description
1 polymer ?
#
loop_
_entity_poly.entity_id
_entity_poly.type
_entity_poly.pdbx_seq_one_letter_code
_entity_poly.pdbx_strand_id
1 'polypeptide(L)'
;MRRGLFGLVAGFCLFGLAAGAKAQSADAPDERPSQCRAIASLTPKATFAQFSTNERGLFQNPQSDQTVRITYVTHATFLIESPQGVTAATDFAGYAGSNLPDIVTMNKAHSSHNTPYPDPAIQHVLPGWNPDGDGPARHAVTVGDMFVRNVPTDIRSWGGVMEADGNSIFIFEVAGLCIGHLGHLHHTLTGEDYAAIGRLDILMVPVDGGMTMSQDGMGEITERLHSRIVLPMHRFRGPIDRFLEKLPDFAVEWPREDSFTISVKTLPDRPTVIVLPGV
;
A
#
# COMPACT_ATOMS: atom_id res chain seq x y z
N MET A 1 50.42 34.73 -70.00
CA MET A 1 49.12 35.34 -70.26
C MET A 1 48.06 34.25 -70.16
N ARG A 2 47.23 34.23 -69.11
CA ARG A 2 45.81 33.88 -69.09
C ARG A 2 45.37 33.76 -67.62
N ARG A 3 44.41 34.56 -67.32
CA ARG A 3 43.80 34.76 -66.01
C ARG A 3 42.91 33.57 -65.61
N GLY A 4 43.07 33.06 -64.45
CA GLY A 4 42.16 32.08 -63.85
C GLY A 4 41.15 32.75 -62.93
N LEU A 5 39.90 32.37 -63.06
CA LEU A 5 38.72 32.91 -62.42
C LEU A 5 38.52 32.18 -61.08
N PHE A 6 38.42 32.93 -59.99
CA PHE A 6 38.05 32.42 -58.63
C PHE A 6 36.53 32.24 -58.58
N GLY A 7 36.08 31.02 -58.35
CA GLY A 7 34.71 30.73 -58.02
C GLY A 7 34.52 30.59 -56.49
N LEU A 8 33.72 31.48 -55.90
CA LEU A 8 33.33 31.48 -54.52
C LEU A 8 32.16 30.48 -54.30
N VAL A 9 32.37 29.43 -53.61
CA VAL A 9 31.29 28.50 -53.13
C VAL A 9 30.86 28.92 -51.76
N ALA A 10 29.64 29.48 -51.67
CA ALA A 10 29.01 29.79 -50.40
C ALA A 10 28.42 28.50 -49.79
N GLY A 11 29.02 28.02 -48.71
CA GLY A 11 28.49 26.92 -47.91
C GLY A 11 27.34 27.39 -47.01
N PHE A 12 26.15 26.86 -47.25
CA PHE A 12 25.00 27.05 -46.38
C PHE A 12 25.10 26.06 -45.19
N CYS A 13 25.43 26.57 -43.99
CA CYS A 13 25.32 25.81 -42.76
C CYS A 13 23.85 25.73 -42.33
N LEU A 14 23.24 24.57 -42.50
CA LEU A 14 21.96 24.23 -41.86
C LEU A 14 22.22 23.94 -40.41
N PHE A 15 21.84 24.89 -39.55
CA PHE A 15 21.71 24.63 -38.10
C PHE A 15 20.46 23.78 -37.85
N GLY A 16 20.65 22.49 -37.62
CA GLY A 16 19.63 21.61 -37.14
C GLY A 16 19.30 21.95 -35.66
N LEU A 17 18.09 22.47 -35.41
CA LEU A 17 17.54 22.59 -34.07
C LEU A 17 17.26 21.16 -33.55
N ALA A 18 18.14 20.67 -32.67
CA ALA A 18 17.87 19.49 -31.85
C ALA A 18 16.80 19.90 -30.85
N ALA A 19 15.56 19.44 -31.01
CA ALA A 19 14.54 19.48 -30.01
C ALA A 19 14.97 18.55 -28.88
N GLY A 20 15.47 19.14 -27.77
CA GLY A 20 15.76 18.40 -26.56
C GLY A 20 14.46 17.81 -26.00
N ALA A 21 14.34 16.50 -26.03
CA ALA A 21 13.33 15.80 -25.24
C ALA A 21 13.55 16.20 -23.78
N LYS A 22 12.59 16.91 -23.19
CA LYS A 22 12.54 17.11 -21.75
C LYS A 22 12.30 15.73 -21.15
N ALA A 23 13.30 15.21 -20.44
CA ALA A 23 13.07 14.12 -19.50
C ALA A 23 11.96 14.57 -18.55
N GLN A 24 10.87 13.81 -18.48
CA GLN A 24 9.87 13.98 -17.42
C GLN A 24 10.60 13.79 -16.10
N SER A 25 10.61 14.83 -15.29
CA SER A 25 11.07 14.77 -13.92
C SER A 25 10.24 13.71 -13.22
N ALA A 26 10.91 12.75 -12.54
CA ALA A 26 10.24 11.89 -11.60
C ALA A 26 9.39 12.78 -10.69
N ASP A 27 8.09 12.47 -10.59
CA ASP A 27 7.14 13.24 -9.80
C ASP A 27 7.69 13.40 -8.39
N ALA A 28 7.74 14.63 -7.91
CA ALA A 28 7.99 14.89 -6.49
C ALA A 28 6.94 14.12 -5.68
N PRO A 29 7.32 13.51 -4.54
CA PRO A 29 6.36 12.76 -3.74
C PRO A 29 5.14 13.65 -3.45
N ASP A 30 3.93 13.09 -3.62
CA ASP A 30 2.67 13.77 -3.37
C ASP A 30 2.70 14.34 -1.93
N GLU A 31 2.69 15.67 -1.80
CA GLU A 31 2.74 16.35 -0.50
C GLU A 31 1.44 16.23 0.29
N ARG A 32 0.46 15.46 -0.19
CA ARG A 32 -0.80 15.27 0.52
C ARG A 32 -0.54 14.61 1.88
N PRO A 33 -0.95 15.27 2.99
CA PRO A 33 -0.77 14.69 4.31
C PRO A 33 -1.64 13.43 4.46
N SER A 34 -1.04 12.37 4.98
CA SER A 34 -1.76 11.13 5.30
C SER A 34 -2.89 11.39 6.30
N GLN A 35 -4.10 10.92 5.99
CA GLN A 35 -5.25 10.96 6.90
C GLN A 35 -5.15 9.92 8.03
N CYS A 36 -4.31 8.92 7.85
CA CYS A 36 -4.14 7.80 8.76
C CYS A 36 -3.04 8.03 9.81
N ARG A 37 -2.16 9.00 9.59
CA ARG A 37 -1.12 9.38 10.56
C ARG A 37 -1.63 10.49 11.48
N ALA A 38 -1.40 10.36 12.79
CA ALA A 38 -1.64 11.44 13.72
C ALA A 38 -0.64 12.58 13.46
N ILE A 39 -1.09 13.70 12.91
CA ILE A 39 -0.26 14.89 12.68
C ILE A 39 -0.22 15.72 13.97
N ALA A 40 0.43 15.21 15.01
CA ALA A 40 0.59 15.97 16.26
C ALA A 40 1.52 17.18 16.11
N SER A 41 2.34 17.25 15.06
CA SER A 41 3.38 18.27 14.88
C SER A 41 3.05 19.38 13.88
N LEU A 42 1.93 19.31 13.16
CA LEU A 42 1.57 20.27 12.11
C LEU A 42 0.36 21.17 12.46
N THR A 43 -0.20 21.09 13.66
CA THR A 43 -1.19 22.07 14.09
C THR A 43 -0.49 23.31 14.59
N PRO A 44 -0.43 24.43 13.82
CA PRO A 44 -0.22 25.73 14.42
C PRO A 44 -1.33 25.88 15.47
N LYS A 45 -0.99 26.38 16.68
CA LYS A 45 -1.87 26.53 17.85
C LYS A 45 -3.35 26.59 17.42
N ALA A 46 -4.07 25.47 17.55
CA ALA A 46 -5.45 25.41 17.15
C ALA A 46 -6.23 26.40 18.01
N THR A 47 -6.71 27.48 17.40
CA THR A 47 -7.71 28.33 18.01
C THR A 47 -9.01 27.55 17.94
N PHE A 48 -9.49 27.05 19.07
CA PHE A 48 -10.78 26.39 19.14
C PHE A 48 -11.86 27.43 18.77
N ALA A 49 -12.41 27.34 17.57
CA ALA A 49 -13.62 28.05 17.23
C ALA A 49 -14.75 27.42 18.05
N GLN A 50 -15.36 28.16 18.96
CA GLN A 50 -16.60 27.74 19.60
C GLN A 50 -17.68 27.74 18.54
N PHE A 51 -18.06 26.54 18.07
CA PHE A 51 -19.24 26.39 17.23
C PHE A 51 -20.48 26.42 18.11
N SER A 52 -21.41 27.32 17.81
CA SER A 52 -22.71 27.35 18.45
C SER A 52 -23.48 26.07 18.06
N THR A 53 -24.13 25.45 19.04
CA THR A 53 -24.77 24.12 18.97
C THR A 53 -26.02 24.05 18.07
N ASN A 54 -26.28 25.02 17.22
CA ASN A 54 -27.50 25.10 16.41
C ASN A 54 -27.37 24.59 14.96
N GLU A 55 -26.21 24.11 14.55
CA GLU A 55 -26.03 23.57 13.19
C GLU A 55 -25.73 22.06 13.20
N ARG A 56 -26.69 21.25 13.60
CA ARG A 56 -26.63 19.77 13.55
C ARG A 56 -26.73 19.20 12.12
N GLY A 57 -26.37 19.92 11.09
CA GLY A 57 -26.58 19.47 9.73
C GLY A 57 -25.41 19.59 8.76
N LEU A 58 -24.29 20.23 9.16
CA LEU A 58 -23.31 20.69 8.16
C LEU A 58 -21.99 19.93 8.09
N PHE A 59 -21.79 18.89 8.90
CA PHE A 59 -20.58 18.07 8.83
C PHE A 59 -20.91 16.59 8.61
N GLN A 60 -21.65 16.29 7.56
CA GLN A 60 -21.60 14.94 7.00
C GLN A 60 -20.28 14.85 6.22
N ASN A 61 -19.34 14.02 6.70
CA ASN A 61 -18.18 13.68 5.89
C ASN A 61 -18.70 12.92 4.66
N PRO A 62 -18.67 13.52 3.45
CA PRO A 62 -19.25 12.88 2.26
C PRO A 62 -18.55 11.56 1.90
N GLN A 63 -17.35 11.31 2.46
CA GLN A 63 -16.61 10.05 2.29
C GLN A 63 -17.16 8.90 3.15
N SER A 64 -17.93 9.20 4.21
CA SER A 64 -18.40 8.16 5.14
C SER A 64 -19.39 7.16 4.53
N ASP A 65 -20.05 7.50 3.44
CA ASP A 65 -21.03 6.67 2.72
C ASP A 65 -20.41 5.93 1.52
N GLN A 66 -19.19 6.32 1.14
CA GLN A 66 -18.46 5.66 0.07
C GLN A 66 -17.96 4.29 0.54
N THR A 67 -18.11 3.30 -0.31
CA THR A 67 -17.74 1.92 0.00
C THR A 67 -16.50 1.49 -0.77
N VAL A 68 -15.67 0.68 -0.12
CA VAL A 68 -14.53 0.01 -0.70
C VAL A 68 -14.84 -1.47 -0.78
N ARG A 69 -14.54 -2.11 -1.91
CA ARG A 69 -14.63 -3.57 -2.04
C ARG A 69 -13.24 -4.17 -1.82
N ILE A 70 -13.16 -5.23 -1.03
CA ILE A 70 -11.93 -6.00 -0.80
C ILE A 70 -12.20 -7.44 -1.20
N THR A 71 -11.38 -7.97 -2.08
CA THR A 71 -11.44 -9.36 -2.56
C THR A 71 -10.14 -10.07 -2.23
N TYR A 72 -10.21 -11.24 -1.60
CA TYR A 72 -9.05 -12.11 -1.45
C TYR A 72 -8.81 -12.86 -2.76
N VAL A 73 -7.66 -12.66 -3.35
CA VAL A 73 -7.32 -13.27 -4.64
C VAL A 73 -6.57 -14.58 -4.44
N THR A 74 -5.45 -14.52 -3.73
CA THR A 74 -4.63 -15.71 -3.40
C THR A 74 -3.49 -15.31 -2.45
N HIS A 75 -3.00 -16.25 -1.67
CA HIS A 75 -1.80 -16.17 -0.83
C HIS A 75 -1.71 -14.89 0.02
N ALA A 76 -1.09 -13.81 -0.48
CA ALA A 76 -1.02 -12.49 0.16
C ALA A 76 -1.59 -11.39 -0.75
N THR A 77 -2.23 -11.77 -1.87
CA THR A 77 -2.80 -10.82 -2.82
C THR A 77 -4.27 -10.56 -2.50
N PHE A 78 -4.59 -9.32 -2.20
CA PHE A 78 -5.93 -8.77 -2.16
C PHE A 78 -6.11 -7.76 -3.28
N LEU A 79 -7.31 -7.67 -3.83
CA LEU A 79 -7.72 -6.59 -4.71
C LEU A 79 -8.59 -5.62 -3.91
N ILE A 80 -8.19 -4.36 -3.88
CA ILE A 80 -8.89 -3.25 -3.22
C ILE A 80 -9.47 -2.36 -4.32
N GLU A 81 -10.79 -2.20 -4.34
CA GLU A 81 -11.51 -1.37 -5.32
C GLU A 81 -12.10 -0.15 -4.64
N SER A 82 -11.73 1.02 -5.10
CA SER A 82 -12.22 2.28 -4.58
C SER A 82 -13.64 2.63 -5.09
N PRO A 83 -14.34 3.58 -4.45
CA PRO A 83 -15.64 4.07 -4.95
C PRO A 83 -15.61 4.63 -6.36
N GLN A 84 -14.48 5.17 -6.82
CA GLN A 84 -14.32 5.70 -8.18
C GLN A 84 -13.78 4.67 -9.18
N GLY A 85 -13.61 3.40 -8.75
CA GLY A 85 -13.18 2.31 -9.60
C GLY A 85 -11.66 2.16 -9.73
N VAL A 86 -10.87 2.89 -8.93
CA VAL A 86 -9.42 2.64 -8.85
C VAL A 86 -9.16 1.31 -8.15
N THR A 87 -8.28 0.50 -8.72
CA THR A 87 -7.96 -0.83 -8.24
C THR A 87 -6.51 -0.95 -7.80
N ALA A 88 -6.27 -1.55 -6.64
CA ALA A 88 -4.94 -1.85 -6.13
C ALA A 88 -4.81 -3.31 -5.74
N ALA A 89 -3.76 -3.99 -6.22
CA ALA A 89 -3.43 -5.36 -5.84
C ALA A 89 -2.21 -5.39 -4.92
N THR A 90 -2.36 -6.08 -3.77
CA THR A 90 -1.29 -6.24 -2.79
C THR A 90 -0.42 -7.45 -3.12
N ASP A 91 0.88 -7.39 -2.80
CA ASP A 91 1.86 -8.49 -3.00
C ASP A 91 1.66 -9.23 -4.32
N PHE A 92 1.64 -8.45 -5.41
CA PHE A 92 1.27 -8.89 -6.74
C PHE A 92 2.33 -9.82 -7.37
N ALA A 93 1.93 -11.04 -7.63
CA ALA A 93 2.77 -12.07 -8.23
C ALA A 93 2.41 -12.38 -9.71
N GLY A 94 1.76 -11.42 -10.40
CA GLY A 94 1.39 -11.57 -11.81
C GLY A 94 -0.10 -11.83 -12.06
N TYR A 95 -0.90 -11.98 -11.00
CA TYR A 95 -2.35 -12.20 -11.11
C TYR A 95 -3.11 -11.47 -10.00
N ALA A 96 -4.18 -10.78 -10.35
CA ALA A 96 -5.05 -10.06 -9.40
C ALA A 96 -6.55 -10.19 -9.77
N GLY A 97 -6.93 -11.24 -10.47
CA GLY A 97 -8.28 -11.44 -11.00
C GLY A 97 -8.37 -11.22 -12.51
N SER A 98 -9.57 -10.99 -13.02
CA SER A 98 -9.84 -10.89 -14.45
C SER A 98 -9.35 -9.59 -15.10
N ASN A 99 -9.21 -8.52 -14.32
CA ASN A 99 -8.81 -7.19 -14.81
C ASN A 99 -7.41 -6.85 -14.33
N LEU A 100 -6.67 -6.07 -15.11
CA LEU A 100 -5.41 -5.50 -14.66
C LEU A 100 -5.69 -4.41 -13.62
N PRO A 101 -4.98 -4.42 -12.47
CA PRO A 101 -5.09 -3.37 -11.47
C PRO A 101 -4.36 -2.09 -11.94
N ASP A 102 -4.82 -0.93 -11.46
CA ASP A 102 -4.15 0.36 -11.69
C ASP A 102 -2.85 0.47 -10.89
N ILE A 103 -2.85 -0.11 -9.68
CA ILE A 103 -1.74 -0.08 -8.73
C ILE A 103 -1.41 -1.52 -8.32
N VAL A 104 -0.12 -1.85 -8.26
CA VAL A 104 0.36 -3.08 -7.64
C VAL A 104 1.45 -2.76 -6.62
N THR A 105 1.38 -3.43 -5.47
CA THR A 105 2.49 -3.44 -4.51
C THR A 105 3.17 -4.80 -4.53
N MET A 106 4.45 -4.86 -4.24
CA MET A 106 5.24 -6.09 -4.22
C MET A 106 6.21 -6.09 -3.04
N ASN A 107 6.55 -7.25 -2.51
CA ASN A 107 7.60 -7.42 -1.51
C ASN A 107 8.67 -8.43 -1.97
N LYS A 108 9.90 -8.30 -1.46
CA LYS A 108 11.08 -9.02 -1.97
C LYS A 108 11.15 -10.49 -1.54
N ALA A 109 10.17 -11.02 -0.82
CA ALA A 109 10.23 -12.34 -0.21
C ALA A 109 10.51 -13.48 -1.21
N HIS A 110 9.51 -13.91 -1.94
CA HIS A 110 9.59 -14.98 -2.95
C HIS A 110 8.54 -14.75 -4.06
N SER A 111 8.55 -15.60 -5.08
CA SER A 111 7.77 -15.40 -6.31
C SER A 111 6.24 -15.31 -6.14
N SER A 112 5.70 -15.59 -4.96
CA SER A 112 4.28 -15.35 -4.67
C SER A 112 3.98 -13.96 -4.09
N HIS A 113 5.01 -13.09 -3.95
CA HIS A 113 4.88 -11.70 -3.46
C HIS A 113 5.32 -10.68 -4.49
N ASN A 114 5.94 -11.12 -5.57
CA ASN A 114 6.39 -10.22 -6.64
C ASN A 114 6.49 -10.96 -7.98
N THR A 115 6.56 -10.17 -9.04
CA THR A 115 6.91 -10.62 -10.37
C THR A 115 7.98 -9.70 -10.96
N PRO A 116 9.03 -10.23 -11.60
CA PRO A 116 9.99 -9.39 -12.30
C PRO A 116 9.47 -8.82 -13.63
N TYR A 117 8.30 -9.28 -14.06
CA TYR A 117 7.68 -8.91 -15.34
C TYR A 117 6.21 -8.52 -15.14
N PRO A 118 5.91 -7.43 -14.40
CA PRO A 118 4.54 -6.93 -14.34
C PRO A 118 4.07 -6.51 -15.73
N ASP A 119 2.78 -6.65 -16.00
CA ASP A 119 2.22 -6.20 -17.29
C ASP A 119 2.51 -4.70 -17.47
N PRO A 120 3.10 -4.29 -18.62
CA PRO A 120 3.46 -2.89 -18.84
C PRO A 120 2.25 -1.93 -18.92
N ALA A 121 1.05 -2.45 -19.01
CA ALA A 121 -0.18 -1.65 -18.91
C ALA A 121 -0.53 -1.26 -17.47
N ILE A 122 0.06 -1.89 -16.45
CA ILE A 122 -0.08 -1.48 -15.04
C ILE A 122 0.68 -0.18 -14.84
N GLN A 123 -0.06 0.89 -14.49
CA GLN A 123 0.53 2.24 -14.45
C GLN A 123 1.41 2.48 -13.24
N HIS A 124 1.07 1.89 -12.09
CA HIS A 124 1.77 2.11 -10.82
C HIS A 124 2.26 0.80 -10.22
N VAL A 125 3.54 0.52 -10.41
CA VAL A 125 4.23 -0.64 -9.82
C VAL A 125 5.07 -0.15 -8.66
N LEU A 126 4.73 -0.56 -7.43
CA LEU A 126 5.31 -0.08 -6.18
C LEU A 126 6.07 -1.23 -5.48
N PRO A 127 7.36 -1.45 -5.76
CA PRO A 127 8.16 -2.43 -5.04
C PRO A 127 8.40 -1.98 -3.60
N GLY A 128 8.21 -2.87 -2.64
CA GLY A 128 8.45 -2.63 -1.21
C GLY A 128 9.93 -2.58 -0.81
N TRP A 129 10.82 -2.66 -1.79
CA TRP A 129 12.28 -2.49 -1.68
C TRP A 129 12.75 -1.47 -2.70
N ASN A 130 13.93 -0.93 -2.52
CA ASN A 130 14.54 -0.05 -3.52
C ASN A 130 15.23 -0.89 -4.62
N PRO A 131 14.70 -0.94 -5.85
CA PRO A 131 15.31 -1.73 -6.93
C PRO A 131 16.60 -1.11 -7.47
N ASP A 132 16.84 0.18 -7.25
CA ASP A 132 17.95 0.93 -7.84
C ASP A 132 19.18 1.02 -6.92
N GLY A 133 19.14 0.47 -5.70
CA GLY A 133 20.26 0.51 -4.79
C GLY A 133 19.92 0.24 -3.32
N ASP A 134 20.79 0.73 -2.44
CA ASP A 134 20.64 0.57 -1.00
C ASP A 134 19.63 1.59 -0.42
N GLY A 135 19.07 1.21 0.72
CA GLY A 135 18.15 2.04 1.50
C GLY A 135 16.67 1.76 1.18
N PRO A 136 15.77 2.40 1.93
CA PRO A 136 14.36 2.09 1.90
C PRO A 136 13.66 2.57 0.61
N ALA A 137 12.71 1.79 0.11
CA ALA A 137 11.71 2.27 -0.82
C ALA A 137 10.83 3.33 -0.15
N ARG A 138 10.47 4.37 -0.88
CA ARG A 138 9.58 5.44 -0.38
C ARG A 138 8.51 5.72 -1.42
N HIS A 139 7.28 5.37 -1.07
CA HIS A 139 6.11 5.58 -1.90
C HIS A 139 5.11 6.51 -1.21
N ALA A 140 4.60 7.46 -1.98
CA ALA A 140 3.51 8.36 -1.61
C ALA A 140 2.82 8.73 -2.94
N VAL A 141 1.86 7.92 -3.39
CA VAL A 141 1.25 8.01 -4.72
C VAL A 141 -0.25 8.15 -4.59
N THR A 142 -0.82 9.15 -5.26
CA THR A 142 -2.27 9.31 -5.39
C THR A 142 -2.72 8.90 -6.79
N VAL A 143 -3.68 7.99 -6.84
CA VAL A 143 -4.34 7.57 -8.09
C VAL A 143 -5.85 7.72 -7.87
N GLY A 144 -6.46 8.66 -8.57
CA GLY A 144 -7.88 8.99 -8.37
C GLY A 144 -8.20 9.32 -6.91
N ASP A 145 -9.05 8.51 -6.29
CA ASP A 145 -9.48 8.65 -4.89
C ASP A 145 -8.70 7.77 -3.89
N MET A 146 -7.66 7.09 -4.35
CA MET A 146 -6.80 6.24 -3.52
C MET A 146 -5.41 6.85 -3.34
N PHE A 147 -4.95 6.98 -2.10
CA PHE A 147 -3.57 7.34 -1.76
C PHE A 147 -2.85 6.13 -1.18
N VAL A 148 -1.68 5.79 -1.72
CA VAL A 148 -0.87 4.65 -1.29
C VAL A 148 0.48 5.14 -0.80
N ARG A 149 0.86 4.70 0.41
CA ARG A 149 2.18 4.95 0.99
C ARG A 149 2.74 3.67 1.61
N ASN A 150 4.02 3.68 1.94
CA ASN A 150 4.66 2.55 2.60
C ASN A 150 5.40 2.96 3.88
N VAL A 151 5.63 1.96 4.73
CA VAL A 151 6.58 1.98 5.84
C VAL A 151 7.57 0.84 5.58
N PRO A 152 8.85 1.14 5.29
CA PRO A 152 9.86 0.12 5.05
C PRO A 152 10.12 -0.70 6.30
N THR A 153 10.37 -1.99 6.12
CA THR A 153 10.77 -2.93 7.17
C THR A 153 11.77 -3.93 6.61
N ASP A 154 12.49 -4.60 7.49
CA ASP A 154 13.47 -5.58 7.09
C ASP A 154 12.81 -6.89 6.64
N ILE A 155 13.54 -7.67 5.84
CA ILE A 155 13.11 -8.99 5.40
C ILE A 155 14.16 -10.03 5.75
N ARG A 156 13.74 -11.26 6.03
CA ARG A 156 14.64 -12.38 6.22
C ARG A 156 14.85 -13.11 4.90
N SER A 157 16.10 -13.13 4.45
CA SER A 157 16.50 -13.90 3.27
C SER A 157 16.39 -15.42 3.50
N TRP A 158 16.46 -16.21 2.42
CA TRP A 158 16.48 -17.68 2.49
C TRP A 158 17.56 -18.26 3.40
N GLY A 159 18.69 -17.57 3.55
CA GLY A 159 19.76 -17.94 4.47
C GLY A 159 19.53 -17.60 5.93
N GLY A 160 18.36 -17.03 6.28
CA GLY A 160 18.03 -16.60 7.65
C GLY A 160 18.67 -15.26 8.04
N VAL A 161 19.41 -14.63 7.15
CA VAL A 161 20.03 -13.32 7.39
C VAL A 161 18.99 -12.23 7.16
N MET A 162 18.90 -11.26 8.08
CA MET A 162 18.06 -10.08 7.89
C MET A 162 18.67 -9.16 6.83
N GLU A 163 17.87 -8.77 5.88
CA GLU A 163 18.15 -7.78 4.86
C GLU A 163 17.35 -6.52 5.17
N ALA A 164 18.04 -5.41 5.31
CA ALA A 164 17.39 -4.13 5.60
C ALA A 164 16.50 -3.70 4.44
N ASP A 165 15.35 -3.11 4.79
CA ASP A 165 14.42 -2.48 3.85
C ASP A 165 13.92 -3.39 2.71
N GLY A 166 13.95 -4.70 2.87
CA GLY A 166 13.53 -5.66 1.85
C GLY A 166 12.02 -5.95 1.83
N ASN A 167 11.26 -5.42 2.81
CA ASN A 167 9.82 -5.49 2.91
C ASN A 167 9.25 -4.09 3.13
N SER A 168 7.98 -3.89 2.81
CA SER A 168 7.22 -2.69 3.15
C SER A 168 5.83 -3.06 3.67
N ILE A 169 5.41 -2.35 4.70
CA ILE A 169 4.00 -2.28 5.09
C ILE A 169 3.37 -1.22 4.20
N PHE A 170 2.46 -1.63 3.32
CA PHE A 170 1.72 -0.71 2.48
C PHE A 170 0.43 -0.26 3.14
N ILE A 171 0.13 1.03 3.06
CA ILE A 171 -1.08 1.64 3.59
C ILE A 171 -1.84 2.30 2.44
N PHE A 172 -3.10 1.87 2.27
CA PHE A 172 -4.03 2.40 1.28
C PHE A 172 -5.06 3.28 2.02
N GLU A 173 -5.11 4.54 1.65
CA GLU A 173 -6.02 5.52 2.22
C GLU A 173 -7.09 5.86 1.19
N VAL A 174 -8.30 5.37 1.40
CA VAL A 174 -9.39 5.44 0.43
C VAL A 174 -10.73 5.50 1.15
N ALA A 175 -11.62 6.38 0.70
CA ALA A 175 -12.97 6.57 1.28
C ALA A 175 -12.98 6.81 2.80
N GLY A 176 -11.93 7.45 3.34
CA GLY A 176 -11.75 7.68 4.77
C GLY A 176 -11.25 6.47 5.57
N LEU A 177 -11.08 5.31 4.92
CA LEU A 177 -10.51 4.10 5.50
C LEU A 177 -8.98 4.09 5.39
N CYS A 178 -8.34 3.48 6.39
CA CYS A 178 -6.92 3.18 6.46
C CYS A 178 -6.74 1.66 6.39
N ILE A 179 -6.24 1.16 5.27
CA ILE A 179 -6.08 -0.27 5.01
C ILE A 179 -4.59 -0.60 4.98
N GLY A 180 -4.11 -1.44 5.90
CA GLY A 180 -2.71 -1.82 5.98
C GLY A 180 -2.47 -3.25 5.54
N HIS A 181 -1.40 -3.48 4.79
CA HIS A 181 -0.91 -4.79 4.39
C HIS A 181 0.52 -4.98 4.92
N LEU A 182 0.73 -5.96 5.82
CA LEU A 182 2.02 -6.14 6.50
C LEU A 182 3.11 -6.75 5.61
N GLY A 183 2.76 -7.15 4.40
CA GLY A 183 3.71 -7.79 3.50
C GLY A 183 4.22 -9.11 4.08
N HIS A 184 5.51 -9.36 3.93
CA HIS A 184 6.20 -10.55 4.43
C HIS A 184 7.01 -10.21 5.70
N LEU A 185 6.34 -9.67 6.72
CA LEU A 185 6.97 -9.17 7.95
C LEU A 185 7.60 -10.30 8.78
N HIS A 186 8.85 -10.10 9.23
CA HIS A 186 9.63 -11.11 9.95
C HIS A 186 10.02 -10.75 11.38
N HIS A 187 9.82 -9.50 11.80
CA HIS A 187 10.32 -8.99 13.08
C HIS A 187 9.28 -8.12 13.78
N THR A 188 9.48 -7.90 15.08
CA THR A 188 8.67 -6.99 15.88
C THR A 188 8.83 -5.56 15.41
N LEU A 189 7.74 -4.80 15.45
CA LEU A 189 7.72 -3.40 15.09
C LEU A 189 8.18 -2.53 16.27
N THR A 190 8.92 -1.48 15.97
CA THR A 190 9.34 -0.46 16.93
C THR A 190 8.24 0.56 17.20
N GLY A 191 8.43 1.43 18.18
CA GLY A 191 7.53 2.57 18.42
C GLY A 191 7.48 3.53 17.22
N GLU A 192 8.58 3.68 16.51
CA GLU A 192 8.68 4.53 15.31
C GLU A 192 7.90 3.92 14.14
N ASP A 193 7.97 2.59 13.96
CA ASP A 193 7.19 1.88 12.95
C ASP A 193 5.69 2.06 13.19
N TYR A 194 5.22 1.85 14.43
CA TYR A 194 3.81 2.06 14.78
C TYR A 194 3.37 3.52 14.55
N ALA A 195 4.22 4.48 14.85
CA ALA A 195 3.93 5.90 14.59
C ALA A 195 3.89 6.20 13.09
N ALA A 196 4.77 5.58 12.30
CA ALA A 196 4.80 5.72 10.84
C ALA A 196 3.59 5.03 10.17
N ILE A 197 3.18 3.87 10.67
CA ILE A 197 1.97 3.17 10.22
C ILE A 197 0.74 4.04 10.50
N GLY A 198 0.57 4.49 11.72
CA GLY A 198 -0.58 5.26 12.17
C GLY A 198 -1.81 4.38 12.43
N ARG A 199 -3.01 4.97 12.29
CA ARG A 199 -4.29 4.27 12.44
C ARG A 199 -4.53 3.32 11.26
N LEU A 200 -4.98 2.11 11.56
CA LEU A 200 -5.49 1.18 10.56
C LEU A 200 -6.90 0.73 10.95
N ASP A 201 -7.83 0.84 10.02
CA ASP A 201 -9.19 0.33 10.17
C ASP A 201 -9.28 -1.13 9.75
N ILE A 202 -8.50 -1.51 8.74
CA ILE A 202 -8.40 -2.85 8.17
C ILE A 202 -6.93 -3.25 8.12
N LEU A 203 -6.61 -4.46 8.57
CA LEU A 203 -5.25 -5.00 8.61
C LEU A 203 -5.19 -6.35 7.92
N MET A 204 -4.35 -6.47 6.88
CA MET A 204 -4.01 -7.73 6.22
C MET A 204 -2.72 -8.28 6.84
N VAL A 205 -2.79 -9.50 7.41
CA VAL A 205 -1.75 -10.04 8.30
C VAL A 205 -1.35 -11.46 7.91
N PRO A 206 -0.05 -11.78 7.72
CA PRO A 206 0.41 -13.12 7.42
C PRO A 206 0.34 -14.03 8.66
N VAL A 207 -0.18 -15.25 8.50
CA VAL A 207 -0.44 -16.17 9.61
C VAL A 207 0.16 -17.58 9.42
N ASP A 208 1.17 -17.72 8.58
CA ASP A 208 1.86 -19.00 8.34
C ASP A 208 2.66 -19.51 9.55
N GLY A 209 3.18 -18.59 10.36
CA GLY A 209 3.87 -18.89 11.60
C GLY A 209 5.28 -19.46 11.47
N GLY A 210 5.94 -19.30 10.32
CA GLY A 210 7.27 -19.84 10.09
C GLY A 210 8.06 -19.17 8.98
N MET A 211 7.47 -18.97 7.82
CA MET A 211 8.09 -18.25 6.72
C MET A 211 8.09 -16.75 6.98
N THR A 212 7.05 -16.23 7.56
CA THR A 212 6.97 -14.89 8.14
C THR A 212 7.27 -14.94 9.65
N MET A 213 6.80 -13.99 10.40
CA MET A 213 6.87 -14.00 11.86
C MET A 213 5.99 -15.12 12.46
N SER A 214 6.29 -15.55 13.68
CA SER A 214 5.47 -16.53 14.39
C SER A 214 4.03 -16.05 14.58
N GLN A 215 3.07 -16.95 14.62
CA GLN A 215 1.66 -16.59 14.87
C GLN A 215 1.48 -15.86 16.20
N ASP A 216 2.24 -16.21 17.22
CA ASP A 216 2.24 -15.51 18.52
C ASP A 216 2.64 -14.04 18.35
N GLY A 217 3.78 -13.78 17.70
CA GLY A 217 4.25 -12.42 17.48
C GLY A 217 3.36 -11.64 16.52
N MET A 218 2.78 -12.30 15.54
CA MET A 218 1.84 -11.65 14.62
C MET A 218 0.52 -11.30 15.34
N GLY A 219 0.09 -12.15 16.28
CA GLY A 219 -1.04 -11.85 17.16
C GLY A 219 -0.78 -10.60 18.02
N GLU A 220 0.42 -10.50 18.63
CA GLU A 220 0.81 -9.33 19.44
C GLU A 220 0.82 -8.02 18.63
N ILE A 221 1.32 -8.06 17.39
CA ILE A 221 1.29 -6.91 16.47
C ILE A 221 -0.15 -6.53 16.14
N THR A 222 -1.00 -7.52 15.84
CA THR A 222 -2.41 -7.32 15.50
C THR A 222 -3.19 -6.72 16.66
N GLU A 223 -2.99 -7.25 17.86
CA GLU A 223 -3.61 -6.72 19.09
C GLU A 223 -3.21 -5.26 19.32
N ARG A 224 -1.92 -4.94 19.15
CA ARG A 224 -1.42 -3.57 19.33
C ARG A 224 -1.92 -2.59 18.29
N LEU A 225 -2.03 -2.98 17.01
CA LEU A 225 -2.61 -2.16 15.93
C LEU A 225 -4.12 -1.97 16.12
N HIS A 226 -4.79 -2.94 16.72
CA HIS A 226 -6.20 -2.90 17.13
C HIS A 226 -7.16 -2.45 16.02
N SER A 227 -6.94 -2.95 14.80
CA SER A 227 -7.78 -2.66 13.65
C SER A 227 -9.18 -3.23 13.80
N ARG A 228 -10.18 -2.57 13.24
CA ARG A 228 -11.60 -3.00 13.32
C ARG A 228 -11.86 -4.28 12.53
N ILE A 229 -11.13 -4.47 11.43
CA ILE A 229 -11.16 -5.70 10.62
C ILE A 229 -9.73 -6.20 10.49
N VAL A 230 -9.56 -7.51 10.68
CA VAL A 230 -8.30 -8.22 10.46
C VAL A 230 -8.54 -9.30 9.41
N LEU A 231 -7.74 -9.29 8.35
CA LEU A 231 -7.79 -10.23 7.24
C LEU A 231 -6.53 -11.10 7.27
N PRO A 232 -6.60 -12.32 7.77
CA PRO A 232 -5.49 -13.27 7.68
C PRO A 232 -5.15 -13.56 6.22
N MET A 233 -3.86 -13.75 5.96
CA MET A 233 -3.33 -14.12 4.67
C MET A 233 -2.10 -15.02 4.83
N HIS A 234 -1.50 -15.48 3.75
CA HIS A 234 -0.24 -16.21 3.76
C HIS A 234 -0.27 -17.43 4.70
N ARG A 235 -1.40 -18.10 4.77
CA ARG A 235 -1.54 -19.36 5.54
C ARG A 235 -1.10 -20.51 4.65
N PHE A 236 -0.02 -21.21 5.03
CA PHE A 236 0.53 -22.25 4.18
C PHE A 236 -0.14 -23.61 4.42
N ARG A 237 -0.11 -24.17 5.61
CA ARG A 237 -0.74 -25.48 5.95
C ARG A 237 -1.10 -25.63 7.43
N GLY A 238 -0.70 -24.70 8.26
CA GLY A 238 -0.92 -24.77 9.69
C GLY A 238 -2.33 -24.35 10.10
N PRO A 239 -2.80 -24.76 11.29
CA PRO A 239 -4.01 -24.21 11.88
C PRO A 239 -3.79 -22.73 12.21
N ILE A 240 -4.84 -21.93 12.00
CA ILE A 240 -4.85 -20.52 12.35
C ILE A 240 -5.11 -20.27 13.86
N ASP A 241 -5.45 -21.34 14.57
CA ASP A 241 -5.98 -21.26 15.95
C ASP A 241 -5.04 -20.51 16.89
N ARG A 242 -3.72 -20.76 16.83
CA ARG A 242 -2.74 -20.07 17.67
C ARG A 242 -2.74 -18.55 17.45
N PHE A 243 -2.94 -18.10 16.20
CA PHE A 243 -3.10 -16.69 15.92
C PHE A 243 -4.43 -16.15 16.50
N LEU A 244 -5.53 -16.89 16.33
CA LEU A 244 -6.84 -16.50 16.86
C LEU A 244 -6.87 -16.50 18.40
N GLU A 245 -6.17 -17.45 19.06
CA GLU A 245 -6.02 -17.50 20.51
C GLU A 245 -5.34 -16.25 21.12
N LYS A 246 -4.53 -15.55 20.31
CA LYS A 246 -3.91 -14.28 20.71
C LYS A 246 -4.85 -13.08 20.64
N LEU A 247 -6.03 -13.25 20.08
CA LEU A 247 -7.01 -12.19 19.85
C LEU A 247 -8.35 -12.48 20.56
N PRO A 248 -8.35 -12.73 21.89
CA PRO A 248 -9.53 -13.19 22.62
C PRO A 248 -10.69 -12.18 22.60
N ASP A 249 -10.38 -10.89 22.45
CA ASP A 249 -11.37 -9.82 22.40
C ASP A 249 -11.92 -9.55 20.99
N PHE A 250 -11.38 -10.23 19.97
CA PHE A 250 -11.86 -10.12 18.60
C PHE A 250 -13.00 -11.12 18.33
N ALA A 251 -13.98 -10.72 17.52
CA ALA A 251 -14.91 -11.67 16.92
C ALA A 251 -14.22 -12.39 15.76
N VAL A 252 -14.70 -13.59 15.39
CA VAL A 252 -14.18 -14.35 14.25
C VAL A 252 -15.33 -14.70 13.32
N GLU A 253 -15.18 -14.35 12.05
CA GLU A 253 -16.15 -14.62 10.99
C GLU A 253 -15.55 -15.45 9.87
N TRP A 254 -16.35 -16.37 9.32
CA TRP A 254 -15.98 -17.25 8.22
C TRP A 254 -17.01 -17.10 7.09
N PRO A 255 -16.92 -16.04 6.27
CA PRO A 255 -17.87 -15.82 5.18
C PRO A 255 -17.73 -16.90 4.11
N ARG A 256 -18.74 -17.01 3.23
CA ARG A 256 -18.72 -17.90 2.08
C ARG A 256 -18.13 -17.25 0.84
N GLU A 257 -18.21 -15.92 0.78
CA GLU A 257 -17.73 -15.12 -0.34
C GLU A 257 -16.27 -14.70 -0.09
N ASP A 258 -15.48 -14.67 -1.14
CA ASP A 258 -14.08 -14.25 -1.12
C ASP A 258 -13.91 -12.72 -1.06
N SER A 259 -15.00 -12.00 -1.05
CA SER A 259 -15.02 -10.54 -1.05
C SER A 259 -16.11 -9.95 -0.19
N PHE A 260 -15.91 -8.72 0.26
CA PHE A 260 -16.90 -7.92 0.97
C PHE A 260 -16.76 -6.44 0.64
N THR A 261 -17.81 -5.67 0.92
CA THR A 261 -17.84 -4.22 0.75
C THR A 261 -17.96 -3.55 2.11
N ILE A 262 -17.18 -2.50 2.35
CA ILE A 262 -17.07 -1.82 3.63
C ILE A 262 -17.00 -0.30 3.46
N SER A 263 -17.48 0.42 4.45
CA SER A 263 -17.33 1.87 4.60
C SER A 263 -16.96 2.20 6.04
N VAL A 264 -16.55 3.43 6.30
CA VAL A 264 -16.30 3.92 7.67
C VAL A 264 -17.53 3.70 8.58
N LYS A 265 -18.75 3.84 8.04
CA LYS A 265 -20.00 3.67 8.81
C LYS A 265 -20.34 2.22 9.14
N THR A 266 -19.85 1.29 8.34
CA THR A 266 -20.18 -0.15 8.46
C THR A 266 -19.05 -0.96 9.10
N LEU A 267 -17.97 -0.30 9.55
CA LEU A 267 -16.93 -0.94 10.36
C LEU A 267 -17.58 -1.56 11.62
N PRO A 268 -17.22 -2.80 11.98
CA PRO A 268 -17.78 -3.47 13.15
C PRO A 268 -17.43 -2.71 14.44
N ASP A 269 -18.34 -2.66 15.39
CA ASP A 269 -18.08 -2.05 16.72
C ASP A 269 -17.04 -2.83 17.53
N ARG A 270 -17.07 -4.14 17.42
CA ARG A 270 -16.06 -5.04 17.98
C ARG A 270 -15.04 -5.41 16.91
N PRO A 271 -13.73 -5.33 17.20
CA PRO A 271 -12.71 -5.83 16.28
C PRO A 271 -13.01 -7.26 15.83
N THR A 272 -12.90 -7.54 14.55
CA THR A 272 -13.33 -8.81 13.95
C THR A 272 -12.26 -9.35 13.02
N VAL A 273 -11.88 -10.60 13.19
CA VAL A 273 -11.07 -11.36 12.24
C VAL A 273 -12.01 -11.98 11.23
N ILE A 274 -11.85 -11.64 9.95
CA ILE A 274 -12.63 -12.20 8.85
C ILE A 274 -11.71 -13.14 8.05
N VAL A 275 -11.94 -14.43 8.18
CA VAL A 275 -11.16 -15.45 7.46
C VAL A 275 -11.86 -15.76 6.13
N LEU A 276 -11.37 -15.14 5.06
CA LEU A 276 -11.94 -15.29 3.73
C LEU A 276 -11.66 -16.68 3.15
N PRO A 277 -12.53 -17.22 2.27
CA PRO A 277 -12.30 -18.49 1.59
C PRO A 277 -10.99 -18.50 0.81
N GLY A 278 -10.21 -19.55 0.95
CA GLY A 278 -8.93 -19.72 0.27
C GLY A 278 -7.70 -19.33 1.11
N VAL A 279 -7.91 -18.68 2.27
CA VAL A 279 -6.84 -18.41 3.24
C VAL A 279 -6.32 -19.69 3.89
#